data_dab17cc4c11c861b385f99a8c2933e72
#
_entry.id   dab17cc4c11c861b385f99a8c2933e72
#
_cell.length_a   1.000
_cell.length_b   1.000
_cell.length_c   1.000
_cell.angle_alpha   90.00
_cell.angle_beta   90.00
_cell.angle_gamma   90.00
#
_symmetry.space_group_name_H-M   'P 1'
#
loop_
_entity.id
_entity.type
_entity.pdbx_description
1 polymer ?
#
loop_
_entity_poly.entity_id
_entity_poly.type
_entity_poly.pdbx_seq_one_letter_code
_entity_poly.pdbx_strand_id
1 'polypeptide(L)'
;VDLFFCSRKGLVKRTRLADYRNIRSSGLRAYDCADGDELLTVCKTRTEQHVLITTRAGKCIRFQGINESGELEVRHMGRVARGVRGIKLKESDEIAGLEMLESDETMLLLTVTENGYGKRTAIDKYRVQGRGGQGVINMVVDDRNGMVVGSVQVHDTDLIMMMTNTGRVIKIPVLNIRETQSRAA
;
A
#
# COMPACT_ATOMS: atom_id res chain seq x y z
N VAL A 1 9.99 3.27 -16.01
CA VAL A 1 8.70 3.33 -15.29
C VAL A 1 8.00 2.01 -15.45
N ASP A 2 7.52 1.47 -14.34
CA ASP A 2 6.81 0.22 -14.26
C ASP A 2 5.43 0.43 -13.65
N LEU A 3 4.57 -0.57 -13.80
CA LEU A 3 3.32 -0.70 -13.07
C LEU A 3 3.49 -1.74 -11.96
N PHE A 4 3.10 -1.36 -10.76
CA PHE A 4 3.10 -2.23 -9.59
C PHE A 4 1.65 -2.54 -9.20
N PHE A 5 1.31 -3.79 -9.21
CA PHE A 5 -0.03 -4.31 -8.94
C PHE A 5 -0.07 -4.91 -7.54
N CYS A 6 -1.18 -4.75 -6.86
CA CYS A 6 -1.43 -5.42 -5.59
C CYS A 6 -2.84 -5.99 -5.57
N SER A 7 -2.97 -7.26 -5.23
CA SER A 7 -4.27 -7.90 -5.03
C SER A 7 -4.74 -7.77 -3.57
N ARG A 8 -6.02 -7.98 -3.35
CA ARG A 8 -6.65 -7.94 -2.02
C ARG A 8 -6.04 -8.98 -1.06
N LYS A 9 -5.62 -10.13 -1.58
CA LYS A 9 -4.97 -11.19 -0.79
C LYS A 9 -3.44 -11.05 -0.68
N GLY A 10 -2.89 -9.90 -1.09
CA GLY A 10 -1.49 -9.55 -0.85
C GLY A 10 -0.49 -10.12 -1.85
N LEU A 11 -0.95 -10.53 -3.04
CA LEU A 11 -0.06 -10.80 -4.16
C LEU A 11 0.35 -9.49 -4.82
N VAL A 12 1.60 -9.37 -5.17
CA VAL A 12 2.16 -8.19 -5.85
C VAL A 12 2.85 -8.60 -7.15
N LYS A 13 2.79 -7.71 -8.12
CA LYS A 13 3.41 -7.92 -9.44
C LYS A 13 4.00 -6.62 -9.96
N ARG A 14 5.15 -6.72 -10.61
CA ARG A 14 5.77 -5.61 -11.33
C ARG A 14 5.82 -5.93 -12.81
N THR A 15 5.33 -5.02 -13.66
CA THR A 15 5.33 -5.17 -15.11
C THR A 15 5.79 -3.86 -15.75
N ARG A 16 6.61 -3.92 -16.78
CA ARG A 16 7.06 -2.72 -17.50
C ARG A 16 5.87 -2.01 -18.14
N LEU A 17 5.77 -0.71 -17.97
CA LEU A 17 4.72 0.09 -18.63
C LEU A 17 4.75 -0.09 -20.17
N ALA A 18 5.94 -0.30 -20.73
CA ALA A 18 6.11 -0.53 -22.16
C ALA A 18 5.37 -1.77 -22.69
N ASP A 19 5.13 -2.77 -21.85
CA ASP A 19 4.40 -4.00 -22.22
C ASP A 19 2.92 -3.74 -22.53
N TYR A 20 2.40 -2.56 -22.16
CA TYR A 20 1.03 -2.13 -22.41
C TYR A 20 0.91 -1.12 -23.58
N ARG A 21 2.00 -0.90 -24.35
CA ARG A 21 2.00 0.09 -25.44
C ARG A 21 0.97 -0.21 -26.53
N ASN A 22 0.78 -1.48 -26.85
CA ASN A 22 -0.08 -1.91 -27.95
C ASN A 22 -1.39 -2.50 -27.40
N ILE A 23 -2.35 -1.62 -27.07
CA ILE A 23 -3.66 -1.99 -26.60
C ILE A 23 -4.60 -2.12 -27.80
N ARG A 24 -5.25 -3.29 -27.95
CA ARG A 24 -6.27 -3.51 -28.98
C ARG A 24 -7.59 -2.87 -28.54
N SER A 25 -8.50 -2.63 -29.49
CA SER A 25 -9.84 -2.09 -29.19
C SER A 25 -10.63 -2.96 -28.21
N SER A 26 -10.40 -4.27 -28.21
CA SER A 26 -10.99 -5.23 -27.26
C SER A 26 -10.32 -5.22 -25.87
N GLY A 27 -9.32 -4.37 -25.67
CA GLY A 27 -8.50 -4.36 -24.47
C GLY A 27 -7.44 -5.47 -24.45
N LEU A 28 -6.75 -5.57 -23.33
CA LEU A 28 -5.80 -6.67 -23.06
C LEU A 28 -5.86 -7.06 -21.58
N ARG A 29 -5.60 -8.34 -21.28
CA ARG A 29 -5.48 -8.80 -19.90
C ARG A 29 -4.21 -8.22 -19.28
N ALA A 30 -4.35 -7.50 -18.18
CA ALA A 30 -3.25 -6.86 -17.45
C ALA A 30 -2.83 -7.64 -16.20
N TYR A 31 -3.71 -8.47 -15.66
CA TYR A 31 -3.48 -9.23 -14.44
C TYR A 31 -4.30 -10.53 -14.49
N ASP A 32 -3.78 -11.60 -13.89
CA ASP A 32 -4.51 -12.86 -13.69
C ASP A 32 -4.77 -13.03 -12.19
N CYS A 33 -5.98 -12.75 -11.76
CA CYS A 33 -6.38 -12.95 -10.36
C CYS A 33 -6.46 -14.45 -10.04
N ALA A 34 -5.97 -14.84 -8.86
CA ALA A 34 -6.23 -16.17 -8.31
C ALA A 34 -7.72 -16.30 -7.94
N ASP A 35 -8.21 -17.53 -7.86
CA ASP A 35 -9.60 -17.80 -7.48
C ASP A 35 -9.92 -17.21 -6.10
N GLY A 36 -10.99 -16.42 -6.05
CA GLY A 36 -11.42 -15.71 -4.85
C GLY A 36 -10.50 -14.57 -4.42
N ASP A 37 -9.60 -14.08 -5.29
CA ASP A 37 -8.82 -12.87 -5.11
C ASP A 37 -9.26 -11.81 -6.13
N GLU A 38 -8.95 -10.56 -5.88
CA GLU A 38 -9.24 -9.45 -6.78
C GLU A 38 -8.12 -8.42 -6.79
N LEU A 39 -7.97 -7.74 -7.92
CA LEU A 39 -7.02 -6.64 -8.05
C LEU A 39 -7.51 -5.45 -7.22
N LEU A 40 -6.70 -5.04 -6.24
CA LEU A 40 -7.03 -3.91 -5.37
C LEU A 40 -6.56 -2.59 -5.98
N THR A 41 -5.31 -2.52 -6.40
CA THR A 41 -4.72 -1.27 -6.88
C THR A 41 -3.56 -1.50 -7.85
N VAL A 42 -3.29 -0.47 -8.66
CA VAL A 42 -2.14 -0.40 -9.57
C VAL A 42 -1.50 0.97 -9.43
N CYS A 43 -0.21 1.00 -9.15
CA CYS A 43 0.57 2.23 -9.03
C CYS A 43 1.67 2.29 -10.09
N LYS A 44 2.03 3.51 -10.52
CA LYS A 44 3.29 3.72 -11.22
C LYS A 44 4.43 3.62 -10.21
N THR A 45 5.55 3.02 -10.62
CA THR A 45 6.72 2.90 -9.76
C THR A 45 8.01 3.16 -10.53
N ARG A 46 9.00 3.70 -9.81
CA ARG A 46 10.41 3.74 -10.20
C ARG A 46 11.15 2.63 -9.49
N THR A 47 12.37 2.36 -9.94
CA THR A 47 13.14 1.19 -9.48
C THR A 47 13.53 1.30 -8.01
N GLU A 48 13.87 2.49 -7.55
CA GLU A 48 14.44 2.74 -6.21
C GLU A 48 13.37 2.91 -5.12
N GLN A 49 12.11 3.14 -5.50
CA GLN A 49 11.05 3.38 -4.53
C GLN A 49 10.83 2.16 -3.64
N HIS A 50 10.72 2.40 -2.34
CA HIS A 50 10.26 1.37 -1.41
C HIS A 50 8.77 1.13 -1.57
N VAL A 51 8.36 -0.09 -1.31
CA VAL A 51 6.96 -0.50 -1.29
C VAL A 51 6.50 -0.60 0.15
N LEU A 52 5.35 0.00 0.48
CA LEU A 52 4.69 -0.16 1.76
C LEU A 52 3.28 -0.70 1.52
N ILE A 53 2.96 -1.81 2.14
CA ILE A 53 1.64 -2.45 2.08
C ILE A 53 1.04 -2.41 3.48
N THR A 54 -0.22 -1.99 3.58
CA THR A 54 -0.99 -2.00 4.83
C THR A 54 -2.17 -2.95 4.72
N THR A 55 -2.55 -3.57 5.85
CA THR A 55 -3.67 -4.50 5.91
C THR A 55 -4.81 -3.94 6.73
N ARG A 56 -6.02 -4.47 6.52
CA ARG A 56 -7.23 -4.11 7.26
C ARG A 56 -7.10 -4.40 8.76
N ALA A 57 -6.40 -5.47 9.12
CA ALA A 57 -6.10 -5.82 10.53
C ALA A 57 -4.96 -4.99 11.15
N GLY A 58 -4.54 -3.89 10.51
CA GLY A 58 -3.59 -2.94 11.07
C GLY A 58 -2.12 -3.37 11.01
N LYS A 59 -1.77 -4.33 10.16
CA LYS A 59 -0.38 -4.68 9.87
C LYS A 59 0.17 -3.84 8.71
N CYS A 60 1.49 -3.73 8.63
CA CYS A 60 2.16 -3.21 7.44
C CYS A 60 3.50 -3.90 7.21
N ILE A 61 3.93 -3.90 5.97
CA ILE A 61 5.26 -4.32 5.57
C ILE A 61 5.87 -3.27 4.64
N ARG A 62 7.14 -2.92 4.90
CA ARG A 62 7.94 -2.05 4.04
C ARG A 62 9.12 -2.84 3.51
N PHE A 63 9.30 -2.88 2.18
CA PHE A 63 10.45 -3.51 1.55
C PHE A 63 11.02 -2.62 0.44
N GLN A 64 12.27 -2.88 0.08
CA GLN A 64 12.98 -2.11 -0.93
C GLN A 64 12.47 -2.44 -2.34
N GLY A 65 12.58 -1.48 -3.27
CA GLY A 65 12.38 -1.74 -4.70
C GLY A 65 13.53 -2.53 -5.31
N ILE A 66 14.74 -2.28 -4.81
CA ILE A 66 15.99 -2.99 -5.14
C ILE A 66 16.53 -3.60 -3.84
N ASN A 67 16.87 -4.87 -3.88
CA ASN A 67 17.48 -5.58 -2.74
C ASN A 67 18.98 -5.25 -2.59
N GLU A 68 19.61 -5.77 -1.54
CA GLU A 68 21.03 -5.57 -1.25
C GLU A 68 21.98 -6.07 -2.36
N SER A 69 21.52 -6.99 -3.20
CA SER A 69 22.28 -7.51 -4.36
C SER A 69 22.13 -6.65 -5.61
N GLY A 70 21.41 -5.51 -5.54
CA GLY A 70 21.15 -4.63 -6.67
C GLY A 70 20.08 -5.14 -7.64
N GLU A 71 19.32 -6.19 -7.26
CA GLU A 71 18.23 -6.74 -8.06
C GLU A 71 16.88 -6.21 -7.59
N LEU A 72 15.89 -6.22 -8.51
CA LEU A 72 14.50 -5.91 -8.16
C LEU A 72 13.95 -6.92 -7.15
N GLU A 73 13.48 -6.43 -6.00
CA GLU A 73 12.83 -7.27 -4.98
C GLU A 73 11.57 -7.96 -5.53
N VAL A 74 10.82 -7.27 -6.37
CA VAL A 74 9.78 -7.85 -7.21
C VAL A 74 10.23 -7.77 -8.65
N ARG A 75 10.69 -8.90 -9.22
CA ARG A 75 11.16 -8.98 -10.61
C ARG A 75 10.05 -8.66 -11.60
N HIS A 76 10.43 -8.20 -12.79
CA HIS A 76 9.47 -8.00 -13.87
C HIS A 76 8.77 -9.32 -14.24
N MET A 77 7.48 -9.27 -14.39
CA MET A 77 6.62 -10.40 -14.79
C MET A 77 5.76 -10.01 -15.98
N GLY A 78 5.39 -11.01 -16.76
CA GLY A 78 4.47 -10.82 -17.88
C GLY A 78 3.09 -10.33 -17.42
N ARG A 79 2.32 -9.75 -18.34
CA ARG A 79 1.01 -9.14 -18.08
C ARG A 79 0.02 -10.07 -17.39
N VAL A 80 -0.02 -11.34 -17.79
CA VAL A 80 -0.97 -12.35 -17.28
C VAL A 80 -0.44 -13.13 -16.07
N ALA A 81 0.70 -12.74 -15.50
CA ALA A 81 1.21 -13.37 -14.27
C ALA A 81 0.35 -12.99 -13.07
N ARG A 82 0.19 -13.93 -12.13
CA ARG A 82 -0.53 -13.72 -10.85
C ARG A 82 0.26 -12.90 -9.84
N GLY A 83 1.59 -12.86 -9.99
CA GLY A 83 2.47 -12.18 -9.04
C GLY A 83 3.06 -13.10 -7.98
N VAL A 84 3.65 -12.48 -6.97
CA VAL A 84 4.33 -13.13 -5.85
C VAL A 84 3.80 -12.55 -4.55
N ARG A 85 4.01 -13.23 -3.43
CA ARG A 85 3.57 -12.75 -2.12
C ARG A 85 4.27 -11.46 -1.73
N GLY A 86 3.51 -10.40 -1.51
CA GLY A 86 3.99 -9.13 -0.95
C GLY A 86 4.05 -9.15 0.57
N ILE A 87 3.00 -9.65 1.20
CA ILE A 87 2.86 -9.81 2.65
C ILE A 87 2.19 -11.15 2.96
N LYS A 88 2.52 -11.76 4.10
CA LYS A 88 1.82 -12.95 4.61
C LYS A 88 0.64 -12.50 5.47
N LEU A 89 -0.56 -12.63 4.94
CA LEU A 89 -1.80 -12.32 5.65
C LEU A 89 -2.20 -13.46 6.60
N LYS A 90 -2.94 -13.10 7.65
CA LYS A 90 -3.75 -14.04 8.41
C LYS A 90 -5.01 -14.40 7.59
N GLU A 91 -5.69 -15.50 7.95
CA GLU A 91 -6.78 -16.09 7.16
C GLU A 91 -7.94 -15.13 6.84
N SER A 92 -8.25 -14.22 7.75
CA SER A 92 -9.35 -13.24 7.59
C SER A 92 -8.89 -11.82 7.27
N ASP A 93 -7.57 -11.60 7.01
CA ASP A 93 -7.03 -10.27 6.75
C ASP A 93 -6.94 -10.00 5.25
N GLU A 94 -7.05 -8.74 4.88
CA GLU A 94 -6.97 -8.24 3.52
C GLU A 94 -6.08 -7.00 3.43
N ILE A 95 -5.62 -6.69 2.24
CA ILE A 95 -4.89 -5.45 1.98
C ILE A 95 -5.86 -4.26 2.06
N ALA A 96 -5.45 -3.22 2.77
CA ALA A 96 -6.13 -1.93 2.85
C ALA A 96 -5.49 -0.88 1.93
N GLY A 97 -4.18 -0.94 1.70
CA GLY A 97 -3.47 0.04 0.89
C GLY A 97 -2.09 -0.40 0.44
N LEU A 98 -1.63 0.24 -0.63
CA LEU A 98 -0.30 0.09 -1.22
C LEU A 98 0.25 1.47 -1.53
N GLU A 99 1.45 1.78 -1.04
CA GLU A 99 2.17 3.02 -1.31
C GLU A 99 3.55 2.74 -1.93
N MET A 100 3.89 3.54 -2.95
CA MET A 100 5.26 3.64 -3.47
C MET A 100 5.93 4.80 -2.76
N LEU A 101 6.82 4.50 -1.80
CA LEU A 101 7.40 5.52 -0.95
C LEU A 101 8.40 6.38 -1.71
N GLU A 102 8.19 7.69 -1.67
CA GLU A 102 9.17 8.67 -2.14
C GLU A 102 10.34 8.76 -1.15
N SER A 103 11.51 9.14 -1.67
CA SER A 103 12.73 9.32 -0.86
C SER A 103 12.75 10.71 -0.20
N ASP A 104 11.69 11.04 0.51
CA ASP A 104 11.54 12.30 1.22
C ASP A 104 11.36 12.02 2.71
N GLU A 105 12.33 12.45 3.50
CA GLU A 105 12.36 12.23 4.96
C GLU A 105 11.27 13.00 5.70
N THR A 106 10.66 14.01 5.07
CA THR A 106 9.57 14.82 5.65
C THR A 106 8.21 14.16 5.51
N MET A 107 8.12 13.08 4.72
CA MET A 107 6.88 12.36 4.48
C MET A 107 6.46 11.52 5.68
N LEU A 108 5.16 11.56 5.94
CA LEU A 108 4.49 10.80 6.99
C LEU A 108 3.53 9.79 6.35
N LEU A 109 3.30 8.68 7.02
CA LEU A 109 2.22 7.76 6.67
C LEU A 109 0.97 8.12 7.46
N LEU A 110 -0.06 8.59 6.78
CA LEU A 110 -1.40 8.71 7.33
C LEU A 110 -2.11 7.38 7.23
N THR A 111 -2.64 6.88 8.33
CA THR A 111 -3.49 5.67 8.38
C THR A 111 -4.84 6.04 8.95
N VAL A 112 -5.91 5.58 8.31
CA VAL A 112 -7.30 5.87 8.68
C VAL A 112 -8.08 4.56 8.84
N THR A 113 -9.02 4.54 9.79
CA THR A 113 -9.89 3.39 10.09
C THR A 113 -11.37 3.66 9.79
N GLU A 114 -12.17 2.60 9.76
CA GLU A 114 -13.61 2.62 9.45
C GLU A 114 -14.40 3.61 10.33
N ASN A 115 -14.05 3.71 11.61
CA ASN A 115 -14.73 4.59 12.56
C ASN A 115 -14.18 6.03 12.58
N GLY A 116 -13.34 6.39 11.56
CA GLY A 116 -12.84 7.75 11.39
C GLY A 116 -11.66 8.12 12.27
N TYR A 117 -11.05 7.16 12.96
CA TYR A 117 -9.79 7.41 13.65
C TYR A 117 -8.64 7.45 12.65
N GLY A 118 -7.74 8.38 12.85
CA GLY A 118 -6.56 8.54 11.99
C GLY A 118 -5.35 8.99 12.79
N LYS A 119 -4.19 8.60 12.29
CA LYS A 119 -2.90 9.07 12.80
C LYS A 119 -1.92 9.22 11.66
N ARG A 120 -0.93 10.08 11.85
CA ARG A 120 0.23 10.18 10.99
C ARG A 120 1.47 9.74 11.76
N THR A 121 2.37 9.04 11.08
CA THR A 121 3.60 8.48 11.67
C THR A 121 4.72 8.62 10.67
N ALA A 122 5.89 9.05 11.11
CA ALA A 122 7.05 9.18 10.25
C ALA A 122 7.43 7.83 9.59
N ILE A 123 7.77 7.87 8.30
CA ILE A 123 8.03 6.66 7.50
C ILE A 123 9.27 5.90 8.00
N ASP A 124 10.22 6.58 8.64
CA ASP A 124 11.41 5.95 9.25
C ASP A 124 11.08 4.96 10.37
N LYS A 125 9.93 5.11 11.05
CA LYS A 125 9.44 4.19 12.08
C LYS A 125 9.04 2.81 11.52
N TYR A 126 8.88 2.70 10.21
CA TYR A 126 8.57 1.44 9.54
C TYR A 126 9.86 0.82 9.00
N ARG A 127 10.42 -0.13 9.74
CA ARG A 127 11.65 -0.82 9.34
C ARG A 127 11.50 -1.49 7.98
N VAL A 128 12.55 -1.46 7.20
CA VAL A 128 12.65 -2.25 5.97
C VAL A 128 12.75 -3.74 6.32
N GLN A 129 12.05 -4.58 5.59
CA GLN A 129 11.98 -6.04 5.78
C GLN A 129 12.06 -6.72 4.40
N GLY A 130 12.33 -8.02 4.40
CA GLY A 130 12.15 -8.84 3.20
C GLY A 130 10.67 -8.97 2.83
N ARG A 131 10.37 -9.00 1.55
CA ARG A 131 9.03 -9.22 1.00
C ARG A 131 8.43 -10.55 1.48
N GLY A 132 7.13 -10.62 1.62
CA GLY A 132 6.40 -11.85 1.96
C GLY A 132 6.40 -12.23 3.43
N GLY A 133 6.98 -11.39 4.29
CA GLY A 133 6.95 -11.55 5.75
C GLY A 133 5.58 -11.19 6.35
N GLN A 134 5.44 -11.34 7.67
CA GLN A 134 4.20 -11.04 8.41
C GLN A 134 3.99 -9.54 8.65
N GLY A 135 4.99 -8.71 8.33
CA GLY A 135 4.95 -7.29 8.63
C GLY A 135 5.03 -6.96 10.13
N VAL A 136 4.74 -5.71 10.43
CA VAL A 136 4.73 -5.15 11.79
C VAL A 136 3.38 -4.51 12.07
N ILE A 137 3.06 -4.23 13.33
CA ILE A 137 1.83 -3.49 13.68
C ILE A 137 2.00 -2.04 13.21
N ASN A 138 1.06 -1.57 12.41
CA ASN A 138 0.93 -0.17 12.02
C ASN A 138 -0.08 0.55 12.90
N MET A 139 -1.22 -0.08 13.15
CA MET A 139 -2.29 0.49 13.95
C MET A 139 -2.96 -0.62 14.76
N VAL A 140 -3.28 -0.34 16.02
CA VAL A 140 -4.10 -1.25 16.82
C VAL A 140 -5.54 -1.15 16.33
N VAL A 141 -6.12 -2.29 15.97
CA VAL A 141 -7.51 -2.43 15.51
C VAL A 141 -8.31 -3.05 16.63
N ASP A 142 -9.36 -2.37 17.04
CA ASP A 142 -10.32 -2.79 18.08
C ASP A 142 -11.74 -2.33 17.71
N ASP A 143 -12.72 -2.66 18.53
CA ASP A 143 -14.13 -2.30 18.30
C ASP A 143 -14.34 -0.77 18.23
N ARG A 144 -13.52 0.01 18.92
CA ARG A 144 -13.58 1.47 18.90
C ARG A 144 -13.09 2.04 17.60
N ASN A 145 -11.94 1.59 17.12
CA ASN A 145 -11.29 2.16 15.94
C ASN A 145 -11.88 1.61 14.65
N GLY A 146 -12.29 0.36 14.64
CA GLY A 146 -12.61 -0.37 13.41
C GLY A 146 -11.37 -0.77 12.63
N MET A 147 -11.55 -1.44 11.52
CA MET A 147 -10.46 -1.88 10.65
C MET A 147 -9.84 -0.71 9.88
N VAL A 148 -8.58 -0.87 9.48
CA VAL A 148 -7.92 0.10 8.59
C VAL A 148 -8.62 0.09 7.22
N VAL A 149 -8.96 1.27 6.72
CA VAL A 149 -9.56 1.45 5.39
C VAL A 149 -8.58 1.96 4.35
N GLY A 150 -7.47 2.56 4.79
CA GLY A 150 -6.43 3.04 3.88
C GLY A 150 -5.25 3.67 4.61
N SER A 151 -4.18 3.80 3.85
CA SER A 151 -3.01 4.56 4.25
C SER A 151 -2.47 5.30 3.03
N VAL A 152 -1.91 6.47 3.25
CA VAL A 152 -1.36 7.33 2.19
C VAL A 152 -0.19 8.13 2.71
N GLN A 153 0.81 8.36 1.86
CA GLN A 153 1.88 9.29 2.16
C GLN A 153 1.37 10.71 2.12
N VAL A 154 1.77 11.51 3.10
CA VAL A 154 1.35 12.91 3.25
C VAL A 154 2.49 13.78 3.76
N HIS A 155 2.44 15.05 3.39
CA HIS A 155 3.18 16.14 4.06
C HIS A 155 2.29 16.86 5.06
N ASP A 156 2.89 17.53 6.03
CA ASP A 156 2.16 18.37 6.99
C ASP A 156 1.34 19.48 6.34
N THR A 157 1.79 19.95 5.18
CA THR A 157 1.15 21.01 4.40
C THR A 157 -0.03 20.53 3.55
N ASP A 158 -0.27 19.23 3.48
CA ASP A 158 -1.32 18.66 2.64
C ASP A 158 -2.71 18.85 3.26
N LEU A 159 -3.71 18.77 2.40
CA LEU A 159 -5.11 18.70 2.75
C LEU A 159 -5.63 17.33 2.33
N ILE A 160 -6.28 16.63 3.25
CA ILE A 160 -6.97 15.38 2.93
C ILE A 160 -8.47 15.60 2.82
N MET A 161 -9.07 14.85 1.93
CA MET A 161 -10.51 14.76 1.79
C MET A 161 -10.92 13.33 2.08
N MET A 162 -11.84 13.17 3.04
CA MET A 162 -12.40 11.86 3.39
C MET A 162 -13.88 11.85 3.06
N MET A 163 -14.34 10.74 2.51
CA MET A 163 -15.73 10.53 2.15
C MET A 163 -16.27 9.30 2.83
N THR A 164 -17.43 9.40 3.45
CA THR A 164 -18.14 8.25 4.01
C THR A 164 -18.96 7.53 2.94
N ASN A 165 -19.30 6.26 3.20
CA ASN A 165 -20.21 5.48 2.36
C ASN A 165 -21.63 6.08 2.27
N THR A 166 -21.99 6.96 3.21
CA THR A 166 -23.26 7.71 3.21
C THR A 166 -23.17 9.04 2.46
N GLY A 167 -22.05 9.32 1.78
CA GLY A 167 -21.86 10.52 0.95
C GLY A 167 -21.48 11.80 1.71
N ARG A 168 -21.10 11.70 2.97
CA ARG A 168 -20.54 12.87 3.69
C ARG A 168 -19.08 13.05 3.32
N VAL A 169 -18.69 14.30 3.08
CA VAL A 169 -17.31 14.68 2.76
C VAL A 169 -16.80 15.62 3.83
N ILE A 170 -15.60 15.37 4.32
CA ILE A 170 -14.84 16.29 5.19
C ILE A 170 -13.49 16.56 4.56
N LYS A 171 -12.99 17.80 4.76
CA LYS A 171 -11.66 18.25 4.35
C LYS A 171 -10.89 18.71 5.58
N ILE A 172 -9.71 18.14 5.80
CA ILE A 172 -8.92 18.40 7.01
C ILE A 172 -7.47 18.67 6.60
N PRO A 173 -6.82 19.72 7.16
CA PRO A 173 -5.37 19.86 7.07
C PRO A 173 -4.69 18.65 7.76
N VAL A 174 -3.68 18.09 7.11
CA VAL A 174 -2.92 16.94 7.66
C VAL A 174 -2.30 17.29 9.01
N LEU A 175 -1.83 18.54 9.16
CA LEU A 175 -1.25 19.06 10.41
C LEU A 175 -2.19 18.91 11.62
N ASN A 176 -3.50 18.92 11.42
CA ASN A 176 -4.50 18.78 12.48
C ASN A 176 -4.72 17.30 12.91
N ILE A 177 -4.13 16.35 12.20
CA ILE A 177 -4.20 14.94 12.57
C ILE A 177 -3.05 14.64 13.52
N ARG A 178 -3.34 13.90 14.59
CA ARG A 178 -2.34 13.54 15.59
C ARG A 178 -1.15 12.82 14.94
N GLU A 179 0.04 13.34 15.19
CA GLU A 179 1.29 12.61 14.92
C GLU A 179 1.61 11.67 16.09
N THR A 180 2.00 10.47 15.79
CA THR A 180 2.41 9.47 16.77
C THR A 180 3.86 9.10 16.63
N GLN A 181 4.58 9.08 17.76
CA GLN A 181 5.98 8.66 17.80
C GLN A 181 6.14 7.14 17.69
N SER A 182 5.07 6.39 17.92
CA SER A 182 5.02 4.93 17.78
C SER A 182 4.11 4.54 16.63
N ARG A 183 4.62 3.64 15.75
CA ARG A 183 3.82 3.06 14.66
C ARG A 183 2.66 2.17 15.17
N ALA A 184 2.74 1.66 16.40
CA ALA A 184 1.75 0.76 16.99
C ALA A 184 0.72 1.47 17.89
N ALA A 185 0.64 2.81 17.83
CA ALA A 185 -0.28 3.60 18.64
C ALA A 185 -1.71 3.54 18.10
#